data_e746cfbe65f383b4af3ccc55d4231436
#
_entry.id   e746cfbe65f383b4af3ccc55d4231436
#
_cell.length_a   1.000
_cell.length_b   1.000
_cell.length_c   1.000
_cell.angle_alpha   90.00
_cell.angle_beta   90.00
_cell.angle_gamma   90.00
#
_symmetry.space_group_name_H-M   'P 1'
#
loop_
_entity.id
_entity.type
_entity.pdbx_description
1 polymer ?
#
loop_
_entity_poly.entity_id
_entity_poly.type
_entity_poly.pdbx_seq_one_letter_code
_entity_poly.pdbx_strand_id
1 'polypeptide(L)'
;GMLEMAIVENVQRTDLNPVDRAKAFDRLINEFSLTTTEIAKRVGKSAAFVSNTLRLLTLPDALKDGLLSGLITEGHARALAAIEDVRAMIEAYKIILKESGSVRRAEDLARRMKQSSGVLIKSTPGGDNNFVVSDDTDKMQSQIQQALGDKSHVKLTRSRAETRLLIRLKGDITTTEDRLQKIYHAITG
;
A
#
# COMPACT_ATOMS: atom_id res chain seq x y z
N GLY A 1 -31.25 20.50 2.13
CA GLY A 1 -32.40 20.29 2.99
C GLY A 1 -32.06 19.65 4.33
N MET A 2 -33.07 19.47 5.21
CA MET A 2 -32.85 18.88 6.55
C MET A 2 -32.19 17.50 6.53
N LEU A 3 -32.58 16.61 5.60
CA LEU A 3 -32.02 15.28 5.48
C LEU A 3 -30.53 15.31 5.04
N GLU A 4 -30.19 16.18 4.15
CA GLU A 4 -28.81 16.43 3.71
C GLU A 4 -27.91 16.85 4.88
N MET A 5 -28.38 17.82 5.70
CA MET A 5 -27.65 18.26 6.89
C MET A 5 -27.48 17.13 7.91
N ALA A 6 -28.51 16.30 8.10
CA ALA A 6 -28.43 15.16 9.01
C ALA A 6 -27.37 14.11 8.54
N ILE A 7 -27.25 13.88 7.24
CA ILE A 7 -26.21 12.98 6.69
C ILE A 7 -24.83 13.59 6.91
N VAL A 8 -24.63 14.88 6.61
CA VAL A 8 -23.35 15.57 6.81
C VAL A 8 -22.94 15.55 8.27
N GLU A 9 -23.86 15.82 9.20
CA GLU A 9 -23.61 15.75 10.64
C GLU A 9 -23.21 14.34 11.08
N ASN A 10 -23.93 13.32 10.60
CA ASN A 10 -23.62 11.93 10.93
C ASN A 10 -22.22 11.50 10.42
N VAL A 11 -21.82 11.98 9.25
CA VAL A 11 -20.49 11.67 8.68
C VAL A 11 -19.35 12.32 9.46
N GLN A 12 -19.60 13.43 10.15
CA GLN A 12 -18.61 14.11 11.00
C GLN A 12 -18.36 13.38 12.33
N ARG A 13 -19.17 12.39 12.66
CA ARG A 13 -18.95 11.56 13.86
C ARG A 13 -17.66 10.76 13.74
N THR A 14 -16.89 10.74 14.79
CA THR A 14 -15.58 10.04 14.86
C THR A 14 -15.71 8.52 14.96
N ASP A 15 -16.87 8.03 15.36
CA ASP A 15 -17.18 6.60 15.57
C ASP A 15 -17.76 5.92 14.33
N LEU A 16 -18.01 6.65 13.24
CA LEU A 16 -18.55 6.09 12.01
C LEU A 16 -17.50 5.22 11.30
N ASN A 17 -17.86 3.95 11.02
CA ASN A 17 -16.95 3.08 10.30
C ASN A 17 -16.70 3.56 8.85
N PRO A 18 -15.56 3.18 8.25
CA PRO A 18 -15.18 3.67 6.92
C PRO A 18 -16.17 3.32 5.80
N VAL A 19 -16.81 2.15 5.88
CA VAL A 19 -17.76 1.69 4.85
C VAL A 19 -19.07 2.47 4.95
N ASP A 20 -19.59 2.71 6.15
CA ASP A 20 -20.80 3.50 6.33
C ASP A 20 -20.58 4.98 5.98
N ARG A 21 -19.39 5.51 6.26
CA ARG A 21 -19.00 6.83 5.78
C ARG A 21 -18.98 6.89 4.26
N ALA A 22 -18.49 5.85 3.59
CA ALA A 22 -18.49 5.76 2.13
C ALA A 22 -19.93 5.72 1.57
N LYS A 23 -20.83 4.94 2.18
CA LYS A 23 -22.24 4.90 1.82
C LYS A 23 -22.92 6.26 2.01
N ALA A 24 -22.62 6.96 3.08
CA ALA A 24 -23.18 8.29 3.32
C ALA A 24 -22.70 9.30 2.26
N PHE A 25 -21.43 9.26 1.83
CA PHE A 25 -20.95 10.08 0.73
C PHE A 25 -21.64 9.73 -0.60
N ASP A 26 -21.81 8.44 -0.87
CA ASP A 26 -22.52 7.97 -2.06
C ASP A 26 -23.96 8.47 -2.10
N ARG A 27 -24.68 8.45 -0.98
CA ARG A 27 -26.02 9.03 -0.85
C ARG A 27 -26.03 10.53 -1.12
N LEU A 28 -25.05 11.28 -0.61
CA LEU A 28 -24.93 12.71 -0.86
C LEU A 28 -24.74 13.02 -2.35
N ILE A 29 -24.03 12.17 -3.09
CA ILE A 29 -23.87 12.30 -4.54
C ILE A 29 -25.16 11.94 -5.26
N ASN A 30 -25.74 10.76 -5.00
CA ASN A 30 -26.82 10.21 -5.78
C ASN A 30 -28.18 10.85 -5.45
N GLU A 31 -28.46 11.15 -4.16
CA GLU A 31 -29.74 11.69 -3.72
C GLU A 31 -29.79 13.23 -3.77
N PHE A 32 -28.62 13.89 -3.57
CA PHE A 32 -28.56 15.35 -3.48
C PHE A 32 -27.71 16.00 -4.57
N SER A 33 -27.21 15.21 -5.53
CA SER A 33 -26.40 15.67 -6.67
C SER A 33 -25.18 16.51 -6.28
N LEU A 34 -24.60 16.25 -5.09
CA LEU A 34 -23.42 16.96 -4.61
C LEU A 34 -22.16 16.39 -5.28
N THR A 35 -21.26 17.28 -5.63
CA THR A 35 -19.92 16.91 -6.10
C THR A 35 -19.03 16.51 -4.91
N THR A 36 -17.98 15.73 -5.18
CA THR A 36 -16.97 15.36 -4.17
C THR A 36 -16.33 16.58 -3.52
N THR A 37 -16.17 17.68 -4.26
CA THR A 37 -15.62 18.93 -3.76
C THR A 37 -16.57 19.63 -2.79
N GLU A 38 -17.86 19.65 -3.07
CA GLU A 38 -18.88 20.23 -2.19
C GLU A 38 -19.03 19.42 -0.91
N ILE A 39 -19.03 18.08 -1.01
CA ILE A 39 -19.03 17.19 0.16
C ILE A 39 -17.80 17.47 1.02
N ALA A 40 -16.60 17.50 0.41
CA ALA A 40 -15.33 17.76 1.10
C ALA A 40 -15.38 19.07 1.90
N LYS A 41 -15.89 20.14 1.28
CA LYS A 41 -16.05 21.45 1.93
C LYS A 41 -16.99 21.38 3.14
N ARG A 42 -18.12 20.66 3.02
CA ARG A 42 -19.11 20.54 4.10
C ARG A 42 -18.65 19.70 5.27
N VAL A 43 -17.86 18.63 5.00
CA VAL A 43 -17.33 17.76 6.06
C VAL A 43 -15.96 18.18 6.58
N GLY A 44 -15.38 19.28 6.07
CA GLY A 44 -14.08 19.79 6.51
C GLY A 44 -12.91 18.86 6.14
N LYS A 45 -13.00 18.17 4.99
CA LYS A 45 -11.97 17.23 4.49
C LYS A 45 -11.53 17.64 3.07
N SER A 46 -10.50 16.97 2.54
CA SER A 46 -10.09 17.16 1.15
C SER A 46 -10.99 16.39 0.17
N ALA A 47 -11.09 16.85 -1.08
CA ALA A 47 -11.79 16.12 -2.14
C ALA A 47 -11.16 14.73 -2.38
N ALA A 48 -9.85 14.62 -2.22
CA ALA A 48 -9.13 13.35 -2.28
C ALA A 48 -9.57 12.38 -1.17
N PHE A 49 -9.83 12.87 0.04
CA PHE A 49 -10.36 12.06 1.13
C PHE A 49 -11.74 11.49 0.76
N VAL A 50 -12.65 12.31 0.26
CA VAL A 50 -13.99 11.87 -0.17
C VAL A 50 -13.89 10.84 -1.29
N SER A 51 -13.09 11.10 -2.32
CA SER A 51 -12.88 10.19 -3.44
C SER A 51 -12.28 8.84 -3.00
N ASN A 52 -11.28 8.85 -2.11
CA ASN A 52 -10.68 7.64 -1.57
C ASN A 52 -11.66 6.85 -0.70
N THR A 53 -12.50 7.52 0.06
CA THR A 53 -13.55 6.87 0.87
C THR A 53 -14.59 6.20 -0.02
N LEU A 54 -15.05 6.86 -1.08
CA LEU A 54 -16.00 6.28 -2.05
C LEU A 54 -15.46 5.01 -2.72
N ARG A 55 -14.16 4.95 -3.00
CA ARG A 55 -13.51 3.75 -3.57
C ARG A 55 -13.64 2.52 -2.67
N LEU A 56 -13.86 2.68 -1.36
CA LEU A 56 -14.10 1.54 -0.48
C LEU A 56 -15.35 0.75 -0.84
N LEU A 57 -16.34 1.37 -1.49
CA LEU A 57 -17.55 0.69 -1.94
C LEU A 57 -17.29 -0.27 -3.09
N THR A 58 -16.26 -0.04 -3.89
CA THR A 58 -15.88 -0.91 -5.02
C THR A 58 -15.07 -2.13 -4.61
N LEU A 59 -14.66 -2.23 -3.35
CA LEU A 59 -13.90 -3.36 -2.83
C LEU A 59 -14.76 -4.62 -2.78
N PRO A 60 -14.16 -5.81 -3.03
CA PRO A 60 -14.81 -7.09 -2.73
C PRO A 60 -15.21 -7.20 -1.26
N ASP A 61 -16.27 -7.96 -0.97
CA ASP A 61 -16.80 -8.08 0.38
C ASP A 61 -15.77 -8.57 1.39
N ALA A 62 -14.91 -9.51 1.01
CA ALA A 62 -13.82 -9.99 1.87
C ALA A 62 -12.89 -8.87 2.37
N LEU A 63 -12.61 -7.85 1.55
CA LEU A 63 -11.79 -6.70 1.94
C LEU A 63 -12.59 -5.71 2.81
N LYS A 64 -13.89 -5.55 2.53
CA LYS A 64 -14.79 -4.74 3.38
C LYS A 64 -14.90 -5.34 4.77
N ASP A 65 -15.08 -6.67 4.85
CA ASP A 65 -15.13 -7.39 6.12
C ASP A 65 -13.82 -7.30 6.90
N GLY A 66 -12.68 -7.42 6.19
CA GLY A 66 -11.36 -7.22 6.77
C GLY A 66 -11.13 -5.81 7.31
N LEU A 67 -11.69 -4.80 6.63
CA LEU A 67 -11.64 -3.41 7.08
C LEU A 67 -12.53 -3.18 8.31
N LEU A 68 -13.76 -3.73 8.29
CA LEU A 68 -14.72 -3.59 9.40
C LEU A 68 -14.27 -4.34 10.66
N SER A 69 -13.62 -5.49 10.50
CA SER A 69 -13.04 -6.28 11.61
C SER A 69 -11.69 -5.77 12.10
N GLY A 70 -11.13 -4.74 11.47
CA GLY A 70 -9.83 -4.18 11.85
C GLY A 70 -8.61 -5.01 11.44
N LEU A 71 -8.79 -6.06 10.63
CA LEU A 71 -7.69 -6.86 10.07
C LEU A 71 -6.81 -6.05 9.12
N ILE A 72 -7.41 -5.07 8.43
CA ILE A 72 -6.71 -4.09 7.61
C ILE A 72 -7.20 -2.68 7.94
N THR A 73 -6.38 -1.67 7.67
CA THR A 73 -6.73 -0.26 7.82
C THR A 73 -7.25 0.34 6.51
N GLU A 74 -7.84 1.54 6.57
CA GLU A 74 -8.24 2.30 5.37
C GLU A 74 -7.05 2.52 4.40
N GLY A 75 -5.83 2.67 4.91
CA GLY A 75 -4.62 2.78 4.10
C GLY A 75 -4.36 1.53 3.26
N HIS A 76 -4.49 0.34 3.85
CA HIS A 76 -4.39 -0.94 3.14
C HIS A 76 -5.50 -1.08 2.09
N ALA A 77 -6.74 -0.82 2.49
CA ALA A 77 -7.91 -0.89 1.60
C ALA A 77 -7.74 0.02 0.39
N ARG A 78 -7.27 1.26 0.59
CA ARG A 78 -6.99 2.22 -0.49
C ARG A 78 -5.88 1.74 -1.42
N ALA A 79 -4.80 1.19 -0.87
CA ALA A 79 -3.70 0.66 -1.68
C ALA A 79 -4.14 -0.51 -2.55
N LEU A 80 -4.93 -1.43 -1.98
CA LEU A 80 -5.46 -2.60 -2.68
C LEU A 80 -6.52 -2.23 -3.71
N ALA A 81 -7.36 -1.22 -3.44
CA ALA A 81 -8.35 -0.68 -4.40
C ALA A 81 -7.72 -0.11 -5.68
N ALA A 82 -6.40 0.07 -5.71
CA ALA A 82 -5.69 0.45 -6.92
C ALA A 82 -5.51 -0.72 -7.90
N ILE A 83 -5.74 -1.97 -7.50
CA ILE A 83 -5.68 -3.17 -8.35
C ILE A 83 -7.05 -3.33 -9.03
N GLU A 84 -7.06 -3.33 -10.37
CA GLU A 84 -8.30 -3.40 -11.14
C GLU A 84 -8.88 -4.83 -11.19
N ASP A 85 -8.01 -5.83 -11.27
CA ASP A 85 -8.43 -7.23 -11.27
C ASP A 85 -8.80 -7.68 -9.85
N VAL A 86 -10.07 -8.09 -9.68
CA VAL A 86 -10.63 -8.51 -8.39
C VAL A 86 -9.89 -9.73 -7.82
N ARG A 87 -9.46 -10.67 -8.66
CA ARG A 87 -8.73 -11.87 -8.21
C ARG A 87 -7.34 -11.50 -7.69
N ALA A 88 -6.62 -10.67 -8.45
CA ALA A 88 -5.33 -10.15 -8.03
C ALA A 88 -5.44 -9.31 -6.73
N MET A 89 -6.51 -8.52 -6.58
CA MET A 89 -6.78 -7.75 -5.37
C MET A 89 -6.98 -8.68 -4.14
N ILE A 90 -7.76 -9.75 -4.28
CA ILE A 90 -7.98 -10.73 -3.22
C ILE A 90 -6.69 -11.48 -2.87
N GLU A 91 -5.86 -11.83 -3.86
CA GLU A 91 -4.56 -12.46 -3.61
C GLU A 91 -3.61 -11.52 -2.88
N ALA A 92 -3.54 -10.24 -3.28
CA ALA A 92 -2.77 -9.24 -2.55
C ALA A 92 -3.24 -9.08 -1.11
N TYR A 93 -4.56 -9.10 -0.88
CA TYR A 93 -5.15 -9.05 0.46
C TYR A 93 -4.71 -10.25 1.32
N LYS A 94 -4.78 -11.48 0.79
CA LYS A 94 -4.31 -12.69 1.50
C LYS A 94 -2.82 -12.58 1.88
N ILE A 95 -1.99 -12.07 0.97
CA ILE A 95 -0.56 -11.86 1.23
C ILE A 95 -0.37 -10.86 2.38
N ILE A 96 -1.09 -9.73 2.37
CA ILE A 96 -1.02 -8.72 3.44
C ILE A 96 -1.43 -9.31 4.78
N LEU A 97 -2.50 -10.10 4.85
CA LEU A 97 -2.92 -10.77 6.08
C LEU A 97 -1.86 -11.77 6.59
N LYS A 98 -1.33 -12.61 5.69
CA LYS A 98 -0.32 -13.62 6.04
C LYS A 98 0.99 -13.01 6.55
N GLU A 99 1.41 -11.92 5.93
CA GLU A 99 2.67 -11.24 6.26
C GLU A 99 2.52 -10.20 7.39
N SER A 100 1.31 -9.92 7.86
CA SER A 100 0.99 -8.74 8.68
C SER A 100 1.59 -7.47 8.06
N GLY A 101 1.42 -7.37 6.73
CA GLY A 101 2.10 -6.40 5.90
C GLY A 101 1.69 -4.97 6.22
N SER A 102 2.59 -4.01 6.06
CA SER A 102 2.31 -2.59 6.21
C SER A 102 1.55 -2.02 5.00
N VAL A 103 1.00 -0.81 5.15
CA VAL A 103 0.37 -0.07 4.04
C VAL A 103 1.34 0.08 2.85
N ARG A 104 2.63 0.34 3.10
CA ARG A 104 3.67 0.39 2.05
C ARG A 104 3.79 -0.95 1.32
N ARG A 105 3.68 -2.06 2.04
CA ARG A 105 3.69 -3.39 1.43
C ARG A 105 2.50 -3.61 0.51
N ALA A 106 1.32 -3.13 0.91
CA ALA A 106 0.12 -3.17 0.06
C ALA A 106 0.27 -2.30 -1.19
N GLU A 107 0.87 -1.12 -1.07
CA GLU A 107 1.18 -0.23 -2.21
C GLU A 107 2.17 -0.88 -3.18
N ASP A 108 3.22 -1.53 -2.67
CA ASP A 108 4.20 -2.24 -3.49
C ASP A 108 3.58 -3.44 -4.23
N LEU A 109 2.72 -4.21 -3.56
CA LEU A 109 1.98 -5.31 -4.19
C LEU A 109 1.05 -4.80 -5.29
N ALA A 110 0.29 -3.75 -5.01
CA ALA A 110 -0.61 -3.14 -5.99
C ALA A 110 0.16 -2.67 -7.24
N ARG A 111 1.32 -2.05 -7.05
CA ARG A 111 2.19 -1.60 -8.15
C ARG A 111 2.68 -2.75 -9.00
N ARG A 112 3.16 -3.84 -8.38
CA ARG A 112 3.65 -5.04 -9.08
C ARG A 112 2.54 -5.72 -9.87
N MET A 113 1.36 -5.88 -9.27
CA MET A 113 0.22 -6.52 -9.94
C MET A 113 -0.30 -5.71 -11.12
N LYS A 114 -0.26 -4.38 -11.04
CA LYS A 114 -0.56 -3.50 -12.19
C LYS A 114 0.44 -3.67 -13.34
N GLN A 115 1.71 -3.79 -13.03
CA GLN A 115 2.77 -4.00 -14.04
C GLN A 115 2.63 -5.35 -14.74
N SER A 116 2.25 -6.40 -14.02
CA SER A 116 2.03 -7.75 -14.59
C SER A 116 0.78 -7.84 -15.46
N SER A 117 -0.19 -6.95 -15.29
CA SER A 117 -1.43 -6.89 -16.09
C SER A 117 -1.28 -6.12 -17.42
N GLY A 118 -0.07 -5.72 -17.81
CA GLY A 118 0.22 -5.11 -19.12
C GLY A 118 -0.32 -3.68 -19.30
N VAL A 119 -0.85 -3.07 -18.28
CA VAL A 119 -1.31 -1.66 -18.32
C VAL A 119 -0.11 -0.76 -18.03
N LEU A 120 0.48 -0.20 -19.06
CA LEU A 120 1.45 0.89 -18.97
C LEU A 120 0.78 2.12 -18.36
N ILE A 121 0.84 2.27 -17.04
CA ILE A 121 0.36 3.49 -16.40
C ILE A 121 1.46 4.53 -16.45
N LYS A 122 1.19 5.62 -17.20
CA LYS A 122 1.93 6.87 -17.01
C LYS A 122 1.86 7.25 -15.53
N SER A 123 3.00 7.17 -14.86
CA SER A 123 3.17 7.62 -13.48
C SER A 123 2.83 9.10 -13.38
N THR A 124 1.81 9.43 -12.59
CA THR A 124 1.57 10.80 -12.14
C THR A 124 2.74 11.22 -11.25
N PRO A 125 3.41 12.36 -11.51
CA PRO A 125 4.55 12.79 -10.71
C PRO A 125 4.05 13.38 -9.40
N GLY A 126 4.20 12.63 -8.33
CA GLY A 126 3.85 13.05 -6.98
C GLY A 126 4.48 12.15 -5.94
N GLY A 127 5.78 12.14 -5.88
CA GLY A 127 6.57 11.40 -4.92
C GLY A 127 7.92 11.04 -5.53
N ASP A 128 8.94 11.79 -5.17
CA ASP A 128 10.33 11.62 -5.56
C ASP A 128 10.86 10.23 -5.17
N ASN A 129 10.64 9.25 -6.04
CA ASN A 129 11.33 7.96 -5.98
C ASN A 129 11.74 7.55 -7.40
N ASN A 130 12.76 8.23 -7.89
CA ASN A 130 13.47 7.90 -9.12
C ASN A 130 14.38 6.67 -8.88
N PHE A 131 13.78 5.51 -8.61
CA PHE A 131 14.54 4.26 -8.54
C PHE A 131 14.85 3.80 -9.95
N VAL A 132 16.13 3.73 -10.27
CA VAL A 132 16.61 3.07 -11.48
C VAL A 132 16.58 1.56 -11.20
N VAL A 133 15.50 0.89 -11.62
CA VAL A 133 15.46 -0.57 -11.67
C VAL A 133 16.24 -0.97 -12.91
N SER A 134 17.46 -1.45 -12.74
CA SER A 134 18.21 -2.09 -13.81
C SER A 134 18.34 -3.59 -13.51
N ASP A 135 18.28 -4.42 -14.55
CA ASP A 135 18.47 -5.87 -14.45
C ASP A 135 19.79 -6.23 -13.73
N ASP A 136 20.78 -5.35 -13.81
CA ASP A 136 22.06 -5.52 -13.11
C ASP A 136 21.92 -5.35 -11.57
N THR A 137 21.03 -4.45 -11.10
CA THR A 137 20.76 -4.27 -9.68
C THR A 137 20.10 -5.51 -9.07
N ASP A 138 19.16 -6.11 -9.80
CA ASP A 138 18.46 -7.33 -9.36
C ASP A 138 19.39 -8.54 -9.39
N LYS A 139 20.28 -8.63 -10.39
CA LYS A 139 21.32 -9.66 -10.44
C LYS A 139 22.30 -9.54 -9.28
N MET A 140 22.79 -8.33 -8.98
CA MET A 140 23.68 -8.09 -7.83
C MET A 140 23.00 -8.44 -6.51
N GLN A 141 21.75 -8.03 -6.32
CA GLN A 141 20.97 -8.37 -5.12
C GLN A 141 20.86 -9.90 -4.97
N SER A 142 20.52 -10.61 -6.05
CA SER A 142 20.36 -12.06 -6.05
C SER A 142 21.68 -12.78 -5.75
N GLN A 143 22.78 -12.32 -6.31
CA GLN A 143 24.12 -12.89 -6.06
C GLN A 143 24.55 -12.69 -4.60
N ILE A 144 24.36 -11.50 -4.03
CA ILE A 144 24.66 -11.23 -2.62
C ILE A 144 23.77 -12.07 -1.71
N GLN A 145 22.47 -12.20 -2.04
CA GLN A 145 21.52 -13.03 -1.30
C GLN A 145 21.96 -14.51 -1.30
N GLN A 146 22.38 -15.01 -2.45
CA GLN A 146 22.84 -16.39 -2.59
C GLN A 146 24.15 -16.65 -1.83
N ALA A 147 25.07 -15.70 -1.84
CA ALA A 147 26.34 -15.79 -1.09
C ALA A 147 26.14 -15.80 0.44
N LEU A 148 25.10 -15.11 0.94
CA LEU A 148 24.80 -15.02 2.36
C LEU A 148 23.84 -16.11 2.87
N GLY A 149 23.19 -16.87 1.95
CA GLY A 149 22.32 -18.00 2.26
C GLY A 149 20.90 -17.62 2.70
N ASP A 150 20.04 -18.64 2.89
CA ASP A 150 18.58 -18.50 3.04
C ASP A 150 18.11 -17.76 4.30
N LYS A 151 18.93 -17.69 5.35
CA LYS A 151 18.60 -16.96 6.58
C LYS A 151 19.00 -15.47 6.54
N SER A 152 19.41 -14.96 5.38
CA SER A 152 19.70 -13.56 5.13
C SER A 152 18.64 -12.94 4.22
N HIS A 153 18.45 -11.63 4.32
CA HIS A 153 17.60 -10.87 3.40
C HIS A 153 18.37 -9.66 2.92
N VAL A 154 18.57 -9.58 1.62
CA VAL A 154 19.31 -8.50 0.97
C VAL A 154 18.32 -7.66 0.16
N LYS A 155 18.36 -6.34 0.36
CA LYS A 155 17.61 -5.38 -0.45
C LYS A 155 18.56 -4.32 -0.98
N LEU A 156 18.72 -4.29 -2.29
CA LEU A 156 19.52 -3.29 -3.00
C LEU A 156 18.55 -2.34 -3.71
N THR A 157 18.67 -1.05 -3.41
CA THR A 157 17.88 0.00 -4.06
C THR A 157 18.82 1.08 -4.57
N ARG A 158 18.63 1.47 -5.83
CA ARG A 158 19.44 2.49 -6.49
C ARG A 158 18.56 3.63 -6.97
N SER A 159 18.89 4.85 -6.59
CA SER A 159 18.29 6.07 -7.11
C SER A 159 19.35 6.91 -7.82
N ARG A 160 18.96 7.99 -8.45
CA ARG A 160 19.91 8.93 -9.06
C ARG A 160 20.82 9.61 -8.02
N ALA A 161 20.38 9.69 -6.76
CA ALA A 161 21.07 10.39 -5.70
C ALA A 161 21.84 9.46 -4.76
N GLU A 162 21.37 8.21 -4.57
CA GLU A 162 21.99 7.26 -3.63
C GLU A 162 21.80 5.80 -4.05
N THR A 163 22.71 4.96 -3.61
CA THR A 163 22.55 3.50 -3.64
C THR A 163 22.47 3.01 -2.20
N ARG A 164 21.38 2.30 -1.85
CA ARG A 164 21.14 1.77 -0.52
C ARG A 164 21.17 0.25 -0.54
N LEU A 165 22.09 -0.34 0.20
CA LEU A 165 22.17 -1.78 0.45
C LEU A 165 21.72 -2.05 1.88
N LEU A 166 20.65 -2.83 2.05
CA LEU A 166 20.17 -3.29 3.34
C LEU A 166 20.37 -4.81 3.42
N ILE A 167 21.16 -5.26 4.39
CA ILE A 167 21.38 -6.67 4.68
C ILE A 167 20.80 -6.95 6.06
N ARG A 168 19.87 -7.91 6.12
CA ARG A 168 19.29 -8.39 7.38
C ARG A 168 19.68 -9.85 7.56
N LEU A 169 20.45 -10.15 8.60
CA LEU A 169 20.83 -11.49 8.99
C LEU A 169 19.85 -11.97 10.09
N LYS A 170 19.19 -13.12 9.85
CA LYS A 170 18.28 -13.74 10.83
C LYS A 170 19.01 -14.88 11.54
N GLY A 171 18.94 -14.88 12.87
CA GLY A 171 19.55 -15.88 13.76
C GLY A 171 20.02 -15.25 15.06
N ASP A 172 20.60 -16.06 15.92
CA ASP A 172 21.31 -15.61 17.12
C ASP A 172 22.68 -15.00 16.76
N ILE A 173 23.36 -14.43 17.76
CA ILE A 173 24.65 -13.79 17.56
C ILE A 173 25.67 -14.76 16.94
N THR A 174 25.71 -16.01 17.40
CA THR A 174 26.66 -17.03 16.95
C THR A 174 26.44 -17.42 15.49
N THR A 175 25.18 -17.60 15.09
CA THR A 175 24.81 -18.00 13.71
C THR A 175 24.93 -16.85 12.70
N THR A 176 24.88 -15.62 13.15
CA THR A 176 25.00 -14.42 12.29
C THR A 176 26.42 -13.92 12.19
N GLU A 177 27.31 -14.27 13.14
CA GLU A 177 28.70 -13.82 13.19
C GLU A 177 29.48 -14.22 11.94
N ASP A 178 29.44 -15.48 11.55
CA ASP A 178 30.15 -15.99 10.34
C ASP A 178 29.78 -15.22 9.08
N ARG A 179 28.50 -14.86 8.96
CA ARG A 179 27.98 -14.09 7.82
C ARG A 179 28.39 -12.63 7.88
N LEU A 180 28.40 -12.07 9.10
CA LEU A 180 28.87 -10.71 9.32
C LEU A 180 30.36 -10.60 8.99
N GLN A 181 31.18 -11.59 9.40
CA GLN A 181 32.61 -11.66 9.06
C GLN A 181 32.84 -11.76 7.55
N LYS A 182 32.06 -12.56 6.83
CA LYS A 182 32.12 -12.60 5.37
C LYS A 182 31.86 -11.25 4.72
N ILE A 183 30.84 -10.53 5.19
CA ILE A 183 30.52 -9.18 4.70
C ILE A 183 31.68 -8.23 5.03
N TYR A 184 32.19 -8.28 6.26
CA TYR A 184 33.30 -7.46 6.71
C TYR A 184 34.53 -7.66 5.82
N HIS A 185 34.96 -8.90 5.62
CA HIS A 185 36.12 -9.21 4.77
C HIS A 185 35.90 -8.82 3.30
N ALA A 186 34.68 -8.93 2.79
CA ALA A 186 34.37 -8.53 1.41
C ALA A 186 34.44 -7.01 1.21
N ILE A 187 34.32 -6.21 2.28
CA ILE A 187 34.37 -4.74 2.21
C ILE A 187 35.77 -4.20 2.53
N THR A 188 36.48 -4.87 3.44
CA THR A 188 37.76 -4.38 3.99
C THR A 188 38.97 -5.05 3.40
N GLY A 189 38.78 -6.19 2.75
CA GLY A 189 39.84 -7.07 2.26
C GLY A 189 40.28 -6.97 0.95
#